data_941ece0231f2656c70071bb37fe4b090
#
_entry.id   941ece0231f2656c70071bb37fe4b090
#
_cell.length_a   1.000
_cell.length_b   1.000
_cell.length_c   1.000
_cell.angle_alpha   90.00
_cell.angle_beta   90.00
_cell.angle_gamma   90.00
#
_symmetry.space_group_name_H-M   'P 1'
#
loop_
_entity.id
_entity.type
_entity.pdbx_description
1 polymer ?
#
loop_
_entity_poly.entity_id
_entity_poly.type
_entity_poly.pdbx_seq_one_letter_code
_entity_poly.pdbx_strand_id
1 'polypeptide(L)'
;MRSMQKVHLRRMVGRLEFKLACCLSVLACTASFVEECMGYFGYDGTVLPSAALAWVGHYAANGITFLPLYFFILFPVVITSVYSDSLTLDRLKGMASILAVRSNLTDYLRSIVGAIATGTFCVTTIPLFATLMLSLTLFPLTSSEYGMKITMYDTLDTMGSNYGLLLGNLFVSHPYLYDILRITYIGLFAAVIGIACFVASLYVRKSRFVLVGATAGTYLVATLILPPPLRPGNLLLPTFFLDGLDLAQWIGIPLVILACSMCALIYAMRRLDVLL
;
A
#
# COMPACT_ATOMS: atom_id res chain seq x y z
N MET A 1 -0.64 22.71 15.57
CA MET A 1 -0.71 21.45 14.78
C MET A 1 -0.36 21.61 13.30
N ARG A 2 -1.12 22.38 12.48
CA ARG A 2 -0.89 22.48 11.01
C ARG A 2 0.54 22.96 10.61
N SER A 3 1.15 23.86 11.38
CA SER A 3 2.52 24.34 11.09
C SER A 3 3.58 23.25 11.31
N MET A 4 3.44 22.45 12.36
CA MET A 4 4.39 21.40 12.71
C MET A 4 4.32 20.19 11.75
N GLN A 5 3.12 19.82 11.35
CA GLN A 5 2.93 18.79 10.31
C GLN A 5 3.57 19.19 8.99
N LYS A 6 3.45 20.47 8.57
CA LYS A 6 4.13 20.99 7.38
C LYS A 6 5.65 20.87 7.47
N VAL A 7 6.22 21.11 8.66
CA VAL A 7 7.67 20.95 8.88
C VAL A 7 8.09 19.49 8.71
N HIS A 8 7.34 18.54 9.30
CA HIS A 8 7.64 17.12 9.15
C HIS A 8 7.48 16.64 7.71
N LEU A 9 6.44 17.06 6.99
CA LEU A 9 6.27 16.76 5.56
C LEU A 9 7.44 17.29 4.72
N ARG A 10 7.87 18.53 4.96
CA ARG A 10 9.01 19.12 4.25
C ARG A 10 10.31 18.38 4.54
N ARG A 11 10.53 17.99 5.81
CA ARG A 11 11.69 17.17 6.20
C ARG A 11 11.64 15.78 5.55
N MET A 12 10.47 15.15 5.49
CA MET A 12 10.28 13.86 4.85
C MET A 12 10.63 13.91 3.36
N VAL A 13 10.06 14.84 2.61
CA VAL A 13 10.31 14.99 1.16
C VAL A 13 11.78 15.30 0.86
N GLY A 14 12.48 15.98 1.77
CA GLY A 14 13.91 16.26 1.65
C GLY A 14 14.84 15.06 1.86
N ARG A 15 14.35 13.96 2.43
CA ARG A 15 15.17 12.77 2.71
C ARG A 15 15.44 11.94 1.47
N LEU A 16 16.63 11.36 1.43
CA LEU A 16 17.03 10.45 0.36
C LEU A 16 16.18 9.17 0.38
N GLU A 17 15.90 8.63 1.57
CA GLU A 17 15.09 7.43 1.77
C GLU A 17 13.67 7.58 1.20
N PHE A 18 13.04 8.75 1.38
CA PHE A 18 11.75 9.06 0.79
C PHE A 18 11.80 9.07 -0.75
N LYS A 19 12.85 9.70 -1.31
CA LYS A 19 13.04 9.77 -2.76
C LYS A 19 13.29 8.37 -3.36
N LEU A 20 14.09 7.55 -2.67
CA LEU A 20 14.31 6.16 -3.06
C LEU A 20 13.02 5.32 -2.98
N ALA A 21 12.21 5.50 -1.94
CA ALA A 21 10.92 4.84 -1.80
C ALA A 21 9.98 5.22 -2.96
N CYS A 22 9.89 6.51 -3.30
CA CYS A 22 9.12 6.97 -4.46
C CYS A 22 9.65 6.36 -5.77
N CYS A 23 10.96 6.38 -5.97
CA CYS A 23 11.60 5.83 -7.17
C CYS A 23 11.30 4.34 -7.32
N LEU A 24 11.46 3.55 -6.26
CA LEU A 24 11.17 2.10 -6.27
C LEU A 24 9.69 1.81 -6.56
N SER A 25 8.77 2.58 -5.96
CA SER A 25 7.34 2.42 -6.22
C SER A 25 6.99 2.75 -7.67
N VAL A 26 7.52 3.84 -8.22
CA VAL A 26 7.33 4.22 -9.62
C VAL A 26 7.92 3.18 -10.55
N LEU A 27 9.15 2.71 -10.29
CA LEU A 27 9.80 1.68 -11.11
C LEU A 27 9.01 0.36 -11.11
N ALA A 28 8.54 -0.10 -9.93
CA ALA A 28 7.75 -1.32 -9.85
C ALA A 28 6.44 -1.19 -10.65
N CYS A 29 5.71 -0.09 -10.49
CA CYS A 29 4.46 0.16 -11.20
C CYS A 29 4.67 0.30 -12.71
N THR A 30 5.72 1.04 -13.14
CA THR A 30 6.00 1.20 -14.58
C THR A 30 6.51 -0.08 -15.21
N ALA A 31 7.34 -0.86 -14.52
CA ALA A 31 7.79 -2.17 -15.00
C ALA A 31 6.60 -3.13 -15.18
N SER A 32 5.67 -3.17 -14.22
CA SER A 32 4.46 -3.99 -14.32
C SER A 32 3.56 -3.52 -15.47
N PHE A 33 3.45 -2.22 -15.69
CA PHE A 33 2.68 -1.69 -16.81
C PHE A 33 3.29 -2.07 -18.17
N VAL A 34 4.62 -2.01 -18.29
CA VAL A 34 5.33 -2.46 -19.51
C VAL A 34 5.13 -3.96 -19.70
N GLU A 35 5.22 -4.76 -18.63
CA GLU A 35 4.99 -6.20 -18.67
C GLU A 35 3.58 -6.52 -19.20
N GLU A 36 2.55 -5.79 -18.71
CA GLU A 36 1.17 -5.92 -19.20
C GLU A 36 1.06 -5.56 -20.69
N CYS A 37 1.64 -4.45 -21.12
CA CYS A 37 1.65 -4.04 -22.52
C CYS A 37 2.36 -5.06 -23.43
N MET A 38 3.46 -5.66 -22.94
CA MET A 38 4.18 -6.68 -23.68
C MET A 38 3.37 -7.98 -23.81
N GLY A 39 2.53 -8.30 -22.84
CA GLY A 39 1.63 -9.45 -22.88
C GLY A 39 0.60 -9.36 -24.02
N TYR A 40 0.23 -8.14 -24.43
CA TYR A 40 -0.70 -7.90 -25.55
C TYR A 40 -0.01 -7.48 -26.85
N PHE A 41 1.32 -7.51 -26.90
CA PHE A 41 2.06 -7.14 -28.10
C PHE A 41 1.82 -8.14 -29.23
N GLY A 42 1.36 -7.63 -30.38
CA GLY A 42 1.07 -8.46 -31.56
C GLY A 42 -0.35 -9.04 -31.62
N TYR A 43 -1.20 -8.74 -30.63
CA TYR A 43 -2.62 -9.09 -30.70
C TYR A 43 -3.39 -8.09 -31.58
N ASP A 44 -4.38 -8.58 -32.30
CA ASP A 44 -5.31 -7.72 -33.06
C ASP A 44 -6.15 -6.88 -32.06
N GLY A 45 -6.41 -5.62 -32.45
CA GLY A 45 -7.12 -4.67 -31.59
C GLY A 45 -8.54 -5.10 -31.16
N THR A 46 -9.09 -6.15 -31.79
CA THR A 46 -10.40 -6.74 -31.42
C THR A 46 -10.35 -7.61 -30.16
N VAL A 47 -9.15 -7.95 -29.66
CA VAL A 47 -8.93 -8.86 -28.53
C VAL A 47 -8.38 -8.12 -27.31
N LEU A 48 -8.23 -6.80 -27.38
CA LEU A 48 -7.68 -6.02 -26.26
C LEU A 48 -8.68 -5.91 -25.09
N PRO A 49 -8.22 -6.08 -23.84
CA PRO A 49 -9.05 -5.87 -22.66
C PRO A 49 -9.43 -4.40 -22.52
N SER A 50 -10.44 -4.12 -21.70
CA SER A 50 -10.72 -2.75 -21.28
C SER A 50 -9.58 -2.19 -20.43
N ALA A 51 -9.42 -0.87 -20.44
CA ALA A 51 -8.38 -0.19 -19.65
C ALA A 51 -8.44 -0.50 -18.14
N ALA A 52 -9.65 -0.68 -17.60
CA ALA A 52 -9.82 -1.09 -16.21
C ALA A 52 -9.26 -2.49 -15.96
N LEU A 53 -9.52 -3.43 -16.85
CA LEU A 53 -9.06 -4.80 -16.70
C LEU A 53 -7.56 -4.95 -16.97
N ALA A 54 -7.01 -4.17 -17.91
CA ALA A 54 -5.58 -4.10 -18.19
C ALA A 54 -4.79 -3.31 -17.16
N TRP A 55 -5.46 -2.75 -16.14
CA TRP A 55 -4.75 -2.09 -15.06
C TRP A 55 -3.95 -3.10 -14.23
N VAL A 56 -2.68 -2.80 -14.00
CA VAL A 56 -1.70 -3.69 -13.32
C VAL A 56 -2.11 -4.18 -11.92
N GLY A 57 -3.08 -3.52 -11.28
CA GLY A 57 -3.61 -3.94 -9.98
C GLY A 57 -4.48 -5.19 -10.02
N HIS A 58 -4.93 -5.60 -11.18
CA HIS A 58 -5.63 -6.86 -11.38
C HIS A 58 -4.62 -7.94 -11.74
N TYR A 59 -3.99 -8.57 -10.82
CA TYR A 59 -3.11 -9.73 -11.08
C TYR A 59 -3.83 -10.75 -11.98
N ALA A 60 -3.86 -10.46 -13.26
CA ALA A 60 -4.67 -11.18 -14.20
C ALA A 60 -3.84 -12.04 -15.16
N ALA A 61 -4.45 -12.47 -16.16
CA ALA A 61 -4.23 -13.41 -17.19
C ALA A 61 -2.79 -13.55 -17.75
N ASN A 62 -1.93 -12.55 -17.66
CA ASN A 62 -0.63 -12.53 -18.36
C ASN A 62 0.60 -12.79 -17.49
N GLY A 63 0.42 -13.18 -16.21
CA GLY A 63 1.55 -13.54 -15.36
C GLY A 63 2.45 -12.37 -14.95
N ILE A 64 1.87 -11.18 -14.68
CA ILE A 64 2.60 -10.01 -14.18
C ILE A 64 3.40 -10.40 -12.94
N THR A 65 4.71 -10.15 -12.96
CA THR A 65 5.65 -10.58 -11.94
C THR A 65 6.10 -9.43 -11.04
N PHE A 66 6.28 -8.23 -11.60
CA PHE A 66 6.90 -7.13 -10.88
C PHE A 66 6.02 -6.53 -9.77
N LEU A 67 4.73 -6.36 -9.98
CA LEU A 67 3.85 -5.80 -8.96
C LEU A 67 3.63 -6.75 -7.78
N PRO A 68 3.39 -8.05 -7.98
CA PRO A 68 3.42 -9.03 -6.90
C PRO A 68 4.74 -9.05 -6.13
N LEU A 69 5.88 -9.08 -6.84
CA LEU A 69 7.20 -9.03 -6.21
C LEU A 69 7.34 -7.77 -5.32
N TYR A 70 6.87 -6.63 -5.81
CA TYR A 70 6.85 -5.39 -5.06
C TYR A 70 6.01 -5.53 -3.78
N PHE A 71 4.75 -5.98 -3.87
CA PHE A 71 3.86 -6.05 -2.72
C PHE A 71 4.22 -7.16 -1.73
N PHE A 72 4.76 -8.29 -2.20
CA PHE A 72 5.11 -9.38 -1.30
C PHE A 72 6.47 -9.17 -0.60
N ILE A 73 7.43 -8.49 -1.23
CA ILE A 73 8.81 -8.40 -0.74
C ILE A 73 9.24 -6.96 -0.44
N LEU A 74 9.11 -6.04 -1.41
CA LEU A 74 9.66 -4.70 -1.30
C LEU A 74 8.77 -3.73 -0.52
N PHE A 75 7.47 -3.92 -0.58
CA PHE A 75 6.48 -3.03 0.02
C PHE A 75 6.74 -2.68 1.49
N PRO A 76 6.97 -3.65 2.41
CA PRO A 76 7.23 -3.33 3.80
C PRO A 76 8.51 -2.51 3.98
N VAL A 77 9.55 -2.78 3.19
CA VAL A 77 10.81 -2.00 3.24
C VAL A 77 10.58 -0.59 2.74
N VAL A 78 9.88 -0.42 1.63
CA VAL A 78 9.53 0.89 1.05
C VAL A 78 8.73 1.71 2.04
N ILE A 79 7.63 1.17 2.58
CA ILE A 79 6.74 1.90 3.49
C ILE A 79 7.45 2.29 4.79
N THR A 80 8.25 1.40 5.35
CA THR A 80 8.97 1.68 6.60
C THR A 80 10.08 2.72 6.41
N SER A 81 10.68 2.79 5.23
CA SER A 81 11.74 3.74 4.92
C SER A 81 11.25 5.17 4.66
N VAL A 82 9.96 5.37 4.38
CA VAL A 82 9.39 6.69 4.07
C VAL A 82 9.65 7.73 5.17
N TYR A 83 9.27 7.43 6.42
CA TYR A 83 9.48 8.35 7.56
C TYR A 83 9.31 7.67 8.91
N SER A 84 9.09 6.36 8.98
CA SER A 84 8.76 5.65 10.23
C SER A 84 9.93 5.63 11.22
N ASP A 85 11.15 5.84 10.76
CA ASP A 85 12.39 5.94 11.54
C ASP A 85 12.70 7.35 12.09
N SER A 86 11.82 8.33 11.83
CA SER A 86 12.08 9.75 12.14
C SER A 86 12.41 10.00 13.61
N LEU A 87 11.68 9.36 14.52
CA LEU A 87 11.91 9.50 15.96
C LEU A 87 13.26 8.88 16.38
N THR A 88 13.62 7.75 15.83
CA THR A 88 14.92 7.11 16.09
C THR A 88 16.07 8.03 15.68
N LEU A 89 15.95 8.67 14.52
CA LEU A 89 16.94 9.65 14.05
C LEU A 89 16.97 10.93 14.89
N ASP A 90 15.81 11.44 15.29
CA ASP A 90 15.74 12.62 16.14
C ASP A 90 16.35 12.33 17.54
N ARG A 91 16.20 11.10 18.06
CA ARG A 91 16.88 10.65 19.30
C ARG A 91 18.39 10.56 19.11
N LEU A 92 18.86 9.92 18.04
CA LEU A 92 20.29 9.79 17.76
C LEU A 92 21.00 11.14 17.57
N LYS A 93 20.29 12.14 17.08
CA LYS A 93 20.79 13.51 16.91
C LYS A 93 20.60 14.40 18.15
N GLY A 94 20.03 13.89 19.22
CA GLY A 94 19.70 14.68 20.43
C GLY A 94 18.62 15.74 20.24
N MET A 95 17.92 15.72 19.09
CA MET A 95 16.90 16.73 18.76
C MET A 95 15.54 16.42 19.39
N ALA A 96 15.29 15.17 19.76
CA ALA A 96 14.02 14.73 20.30
C ALA A 96 13.64 15.48 21.60
N SER A 97 14.59 15.64 22.52
CA SER A 97 14.39 16.37 23.77
C SER A 97 14.12 17.87 23.55
N ILE A 98 14.85 18.49 22.63
CA ILE A 98 14.68 19.92 22.31
C ILE A 98 13.31 20.18 21.68
N LEU A 99 12.87 19.30 20.79
CA LEU A 99 11.56 19.41 20.13
C LEU A 99 10.42 19.12 21.10
N ALA A 100 10.59 18.16 22.02
CA ALA A 100 9.60 17.83 23.03
C ALA A 100 9.36 18.98 24.05
N VAL A 101 10.42 19.72 24.40
CA VAL A 101 10.32 20.88 25.30
C VAL A 101 9.67 22.09 24.61
N ARG A 102 9.95 22.29 23.31
CA ARG A 102 9.40 23.42 22.54
C ARG A 102 7.97 23.22 22.07
N SER A 103 7.52 21.98 21.95
CA SER A 103 6.17 21.63 21.54
C SER A 103 5.62 20.60 22.53
N ASN A 104 4.30 20.62 22.76
CA ASN A 104 3.68 19.57 23.53
C ASN A 104 3.99 18.21 22.86
N LEU A 105 4.52 17.24 23.63
CA LEU A 105 4.94 15.94 23.14
C LEU A 105 3.85 15.23 22.32
N THR A 106 2.60 15.37 22.76
CA THR A 106 1.43 14.80 22.05
C THR A 106 1.25 15.41 20.65
N ASP A 107 1.44 16.72 20.52
CA ASP A 107 1.31 17.41 19.23
C ASP A 107 2.48 17.07 18.28
N TYR A 108 3.66 16.90 18.86
CA TYR A 108 4.84 16.43 18.10
C TYR A 108 4.61 15.04 17.53
N LEU A 109 4.21 14.05 18.36
CA LEU A 109 3.95 12.68 17.91
C LEU A 109 2.79 12.59 16.91
N ARG A 110 1.69 13.31 17.16
CA ARG A 110 0.56 13.39 16.23
C ARG A 110 0.97 13.96 14.87
N SER A 111 1.83 14.96 14.85
CA SER A 111 2.32 15.57 13.61
C SER A 111 3.21 14.63 12.80
N ILE A 112 4.02 13.79 13.47
CA ILE A 112 4.80 12.74 12.81
C ILE A 112 3.89 11.66 12.23
N VAL A 113 2.92 11.16 13.01
CA VAL A 113 1.93 10.16 12.54
C VAL A 113 1.20 10.68 11.30
N GLY A 114 0.75 11.94 11.32
CA GLY A 114 0.11 12.56 10.16
C GLY A 114 1.03 12.67 8.94
N ALA A 115 2.31 12.97 9.14
CA ALA A 115 3.29 13.02 8.05
C ALA A 115 3.56 11.62 7.47
N ILE A 116 3.69 10.60 8.32
CA ILE A 116 3.86 9.20 7.90
C ILE A 116 2.66 8.73 7.10
N ALA A 117 1.45 8.91 7.64
CA ALA A 117 0.23 8.50 6.97
C ALA A 117 0.10 9.12 5.57
N THR A 118 0.32 10.45 5.48
CA THR A 118 0.25 11.16 4.19
C THR A 118 1.36 10.70 3.24
N GLY A 119 2.60 10.54 3.74
CA GLY A 119 3.74 10.17 2.92
C GLY A 119 3.62 8.75 2.36
N THR A 120 3.29 7.78 3.19
CA THR A 120 3.12 6.38 2.76
C THR A 120 1.92 6.23 1.83
N PHE A 121 0.81 6.91 2.11
CA PHE A 121 -0.34 6.96 1.22
C PHE A 121 0.05 7.49 -0.17
N CYS A 122 0.72 8.64 -0.25
CA CYS A 122 1.12 9.22 -1.53
C CYS A 122 2.12 8.36 -2.30
N VAL A 123 3.13 7.79 -1.62
CA VAL A 123 4.15 6.95 -2.26
C VAL A 123 3.54 5.71 -2.93
N THR A 124 2.46 5.18 -2.39
CA THR A 124 1.78 4.01 -2.96
C THR A 124 0.70 4.37 -3.96
N THR A 125 -0.15 5.37 -3.66
CA THR A 125 -1.31 5.68 -4.50
C THR A 125 -0.93 6.41 -5.78
N ILE A 126 0.01 7.35 -5.74
CA ILE A 126 0.37 8.16 -6.92
C ILE A 126 0.88 7.30 -8.09
N PRO A 127 1.83 6.34 -7.90
CA PRO A 127 2.26 5.47 -8.99
C PRO A 127 1.15 4.56 -9.53
N LEU A 128 0.29 4.03 -8.66
CA LEU A 128 -0.83 3.19 -9.06
C LEU A 128 -1.88 3.98 -9.85
N PHE A 129 -2.20 5.21 -9.45
CA PHE A 129 -3.04 6.09 -10.24
C PHE A 129 -2.42 6.45 -11.59
N ALA A 130 -1.11 6.69 -11.61
CA ALA A 130 -0.40 6.96 -12.86
C ALA A 130 -0.50 5.77 -13.83
N THR A 131 -0.38 4.54 -13.36
CA THR A 131 -0.56 3.35 -14.24
C THR A 131 -2.00 3.20 -14.70
N LEU A 132 -3.01 3.52 -13.87
CA LEU A 132 -4.39 3.53 -14.31
C LEU A 132 -4.63 4.59 -15.41
N MET A 133 -4.05 5.78 -15.27
CA MET A 133 -4.12 6.81 -16.30
C MET A 133 -3.41 6.37 -17.60
N LEU A 134 -2.27 5.68 -17.49
CA LEU A 134 -1.58 5.12 -18.66
C LEU A 134 -2.42 4.03 -19.32
N SER A 135 -3.07 3.14 -18.57
CA SER A 135 -3.98 2.14 -19.12
C SER A 135 -5.12 2.79 -19.90
N LEU A 136 -5.69 3.90 -19.43
CA LEU A 136 -6.73 4.64 -20.14
C LEU A 136 -6.25 5.25 -21.46
N THR A 137 -4.95 5.45 -21.65
CA THR A 137 -4.41 6.01 -22.91
C THR A 137 -4.08 4.94 -23.94
N LEU A 138 -3.79 3.70 -23.53
CA LEU A 138 -3.33 2.63 -24.42
C LEU A 138 -4.41 1.58 -24.70
N PHE A 139 -5.32 1.35 -23.77
CA PHE A 139 -6.36 0.33 -23.88
C PHE A 139 -7.73 0.97 -24.13
N PRO A 140 -8.66 0.28 -24.81
CA PRO A 140 -10.01 0.79 -25.02
C PRO A 140 -10.75 0.96 -23.69
N LEU A 141 -11.62 1.98 -23.60
CA LEU A 141 -12.42 2.24 -22.41
C LEU A 141 -13.43 1.13 -22.12
N THR A 142 -13.98 0.54 -23.19
CA THR A 142 -14.93 -0.56 -23.12
C THR A 142 -14.46 -1.64 -24.08
N SER A 143 -14.37 -2.87 -23.60
CA SER A 143 -14.12 -4.03 -24.44
C SER A 143 -15.37 -4.89 -24.43
N SER A 144 -15.96 -5.09 -25.63
CA SER A 144 -17.19 -5.88 -25.75
C SER A 144 -16.91 -7.37 -25.86
N GLU A 145 -15.73 -7.78 -26.32
CA GLU A 145 -15.46 -9.20 -26.58
C GLU A 145 -13.97 -9.53 -26.45
N TYR A 146 -13.67 -10.48 -25.60
CA TYR A 146 -12.47 -11.29 -25.73
C TYR A 146 -12.72 -12.31 -26.82
N GLY A 147 -12.20 -12.22 -27.98
CA GLY A 147 -12.23 -13.14 -29.13
C GLY A 147 -12.90 -14.51 -29.04
N MET A 148 -13.46 -14.86 -27.89
CA MET A 148 -14.16 -16.08 -27.56
C MET A 148 -15.70 -15.95 -27.55
N LYS A 149 -16.30 -14.90 -28.07
CA LYS A 149 -17.76 -14.62 -28.01
C LYS A 149 -18.36 -14.53 -26.60
N ILE A 150 -17.53 -14.49 -25.58
CA ILE A 150 -17.93 -14.35 -24.19
C ILE A 150 -17.40 -12.98 -23.79
N THR A 151 -18.28 -12.04 -23.51
CA THR A 151 -17.86 -10.78 -22.91
C THR A 151 -17.17 -11.15 -21.61
N MET A 152 -16.02 -10.55 -21.30
CA MET A 152 -15.35 -10.85 -20.05
C MET A 152 -16.21 -10.46 -18.85
N TYR A 153 -17.17 -9.57 -19.06
CA TYR A 153 -18.18 -9.20 -18.09
C TYR A 153 -19.19 -10.35 -17.87
N ASP A 154 -19.57 -11.12 -18.89
CA ASP A 154 -20.46 -12.27 -18.74
C ASP A 154 -19.76 -13.43 -18.01
N THR A 155 -18.48 -13.64 -18.27
CA THR A 155 -17.69 -14.63 -17.52
C THR A 155 -17.40 -14.15 -16.09
N LEU A 156 -17.29 -12.85 -15.86
CA LEU A 156 -17.13 -12.28 -14.52
C LEU A 156 -18.46 -12.17 -13.78
N ASP A 157 -19.58 -12.05 -14.47
CA ASP A 157 -20.91 -12.11 -13.83
C ASP A 157 -21.17 -13.54 -13.30
N THR A 158 -20.80 -14.55 -14.06
CA THR A 158 -20.80 -15.94 -13.58
C THR A 158 -19.66 -16.23 -12.59
N MET A 159 -18.50 -15.63 -12.74
CA MET A 159 -17.37 -15.74 -11.81
C MET A 159 -17.56 -14.86 -10.57
N GLY A 160 -18.07 -13.64 -10.70
CA GLY A 160 -18.23 -12.70 -9.58
C GLY A 160 -19.18 -13.20 -8.49
N SER A 161 -20.21 -13.96 -8.87
CA SER A 161 -21.13 -14.58 -7.92
C SER A 161 -20.65 -15.93 -7.38
N ASN A 162 -19.84 -16.68 -8.14
CA ASN A 162 -19.46 -18.06 -7.83
C ASN A 162 -18.00 -18.24 -7.37
N TYR A 163 -17.12 -17.26 -7.65
CA TYR A 163 -15.66 -17.39 -7.37
C TYR A 163 -15.15 -16.47 -6.27
N GLY A 164 -16.02 -15.91 -5.43
CA GLY A 164 -15.60 -15.20 -4.22
C GLY A 164 -14.79 -13.91 -4.45
N LEU A 165 -14.92 -13.29 -5.64
CA LEU A 165 -14.24 -12.01 -5.88
C LEU A 165 -14.81 -10.94 -4.95
N LEU A 166 -13.95 -10.36 -4.14
CA LEU A 166 -14.33 -9.31 -3.21
C LEU A 166 -14.91 -8.11 -3.97
N LEU A 167 -16.16 -7.74 -3.68
CA LEU A 167 -16.89 -6.70 -4.40
C LEU A 167 -17.08 -6.98 -5.91
N GLY A 168 -17.20 -8.24 -6.32
CA GLY A 168 -17.36 -8.63 -7.72
C GLY A 168 -18.50 -7.90 -8.43
N ASN A 169 -19.64 -7.68 -7.78
CA ASN A 169 -20.75 -6.91 -8.34
C ASN A 169 -20.35 -5.46 -8.69
N LEU A 170 -19.49 -4.83 -7.86
CA LEU A 170 -18.99 -3.49 -8.15
C LEU A 170 -18.01 -3.52 -9.33
N PHE A 171 -17.18 -4.54 -9.41
CA PHE A 171 -16.24 -4.70 -10.52
C PHE A 171 -16.96 -4.87 -11.86
N VAL A 172 -18.03 -5.66 -11.91
CA VAL A 172 -18.84 -5.85 -13.11
C VAL A 172 -19.63 -4.60 -13.49
N SER A 173 -20.27 -3.93 -12.52
CA SER A 173 -21.10 -2.76 -12.80
C SER A 173 -20.29 -1.47 -13.05
N HIS A 174 -19.21 -1.28 -12.30
CA HIS A 174 -18.40 -0.06 -12.31
C HIS A 174 -16.90 -0.34 -12.13
N PRO A 175 -16.22 -0.91 -13.14
CA PRO A 175 -14.84 -1.39 -13.02
C PRO A 175 -13.86 -0.28 -12.61
N TYR A 176 -13.96 0.92 -13.19
CA TYR A 176 -13.09 2.04 -12.83
C TYR A 176 -13.27 2.52 -11.38
N LEU A 177 -14.52 2.50 -10.88
CA LEU A 177 -14.78 2.83 -9.47
C LEU A 177 -14.16 1.79 -8.53
N TYR A 178 -14.21 0.53 -8.93
CA TYR A 178 -13.55 -0.56 -8.22
C TYR A 178 -12.03 -0.33 -8.16
N ASP A 179 -11.38 0.03 -9.27
CA ASP A 179 -9.93 0.30 -9.32
C ASP A 179 -9.53 1.47 -8.42
N ILE A 180 -10.28 2.57 -8.46
CA ILE A 180 -10.06 3.73 -7.59
C ILE A 180 -10.20 3.36 -6.11
N LEU A 181 -11.20 2.55 -5.77
CA LEU A 181 -11.41 2.05 -4.41
C LEU A 181 -10.24 1.17 -3.97
N ARG A 182 -9.75 0.30 -4.86
CA ARG A 182 -8.60 -0.56 -4.63
C ARG A 182 -7.32 0.25 -4.38
N ILE A 183 -7.01 1.23 -5.24
CA ILE A 183 -5.85 2.11 -5.08
C ILE A 183 -5.92 2.83 -3.74
N THR A 184 -7.09 3.35 -3.38
CA THR A 184 -7.31 4.04 -2.11
C THR A 184 -7.09 3.10 -0.92
N TYR A 185 -7.61 1.88 -1.00
CA TYR A 185 -7.42 0.86 0.03
C TYR A 185 -5.93 0.51 0.22
N ILE A 186 -5.19 0.28 -0.86
CA ILE A 186 -3.74 -0.02 -0.80
C ILE A 186 -3.00 1.13 -0.11
N GLY A 187 -3.32 2.37 -0.44
CA GLY A 187 -2.74 3.55 0.22
C GLY A 187 -3.07 3.65 1.70
N LEU A 188 -4.31 3.37 2.10
CA LEU A 188 -4.71 3.34 3.51
C LEU A 188 -4.02 2.21 4.27
N PHE A 189 -3.91 1.03 3.67
CA PHE A 189 -3.18 -0.09 4.26
C PHE A 189 -1.69 0.24 4.45
N ALA A 190 -1.06 0.90 3.47
CA ALA A 190 0.30 1.41 3.58
C ALA A 190 0.46 2.40 4.74
N ALA A 191 -0.49 3.31 4.91
CA ALA A 191 -0.49 4.27 6.02
C ALA A 191 -0.58 3.55 7.37
N VAL A 192 -1.42 2.53 7.49
CA VAL A 192 -1.56 1.72 8.71
C VAL A 192 -0.24 1.01 9.06
N ILE A 193 0.40 0.37 8.08
CA ILE A 193 1.70 -0.29 8.30
C ILE A 193 2.78 0.73 8.67
N GLY A 194 2.82 1.89 8.01
CA GLY A 194 3.75 2.97 8.34
C GLY A 194 3.59 3.47 9.78
N ILE A 195 2.34 3.64 10.25
CA ILE A 195 2.03 4.01 11.63
C ILE A 195 2.44 2.90 12.60
N ALA A 196 2.14 1.64 12.30
CA ALA A 196 2.52 0.51 13.13
C ALA A 196 4.05 0.42 13.30
N CYS A 197 4.80 0.61 12.22
CA CYS A 197 6.26 0.67 12.24
C CYS A 197 6.77 1.84 13.09
N PHE A 198 6.16 3.02 12.97
CA PHE A 198 6.50 4.19 13.81
C PHE A 198 6.27 3.88 15.30
N VAL A 199 5.15 3.25 15.64
CA VAL A 199 4.88 2.84 17.03
C VAL A 199 5.91 1.84 17.52
N ALA A 200 6.31 0.86 16.69
CA ALA A 200 7.40 -0.06 17.02
C ALA A 200 8.72 0.69 17.26
N SER A 201 8.98 1.79 16.56
CA SER A 201 10.18 2.63 16.76
C SER A 201 10.24 3.31 18.13
N LEU A 202 9.12 3.45 18.84
CA LEU A 202 9.09 3.97 20.20
C LEU A 202 9.80 3.02 21.17
N TYR A 203 9.74 1.71 20.90
CA TYR A 203 10.29 0.67 21.75
C TYR A 203 11.69 0.22 21.31
N VAL A 204 12.00 0.30 19.99
CA VAL A 204 13.31 -0.08 19.43
C VAL A 204 14.26 1.12 19.45
N ARG A 205 15.26 1.10 20.36
CA ARG A 205 16.18 2.23 20.54
C ARG A 205 17.52 2.10 19.79
N LYS A 206 17.86 0.90 19.29
CA LYS A 206 19.24 0.59 18.89
C LYS A 206 19.62 1.08 17.49
N SER A 207 18.79 0.88 16.47
CA SER A 207 19.16 1.18 15.08
C SER A 207 17.93 1.24 14.18
N ARG A 208 17.96 2.15 13.19
CA ARG A 208 16.94 2.23 12.15
C ARG A 208 16.87 0.96 11.29
N PHE A 209 18.02 0.33 11.03
CA PHE A 209 18.08 -0.91 10.22
C PHE A 209 17.40 -2.08 10.92
N VAL A 210 17.53 -2.17 12.24
CA VAL A 210 16.81 -3.17 13.04
C VAL A 210 15.30 -2.94 12.95
N LEU A 211 14.84 -1.70 12.96
CA LEU A 211 13.42 -1.37 12.83
C LEU A 211 12.88 -1.80 11.45
N VAL A 212 13.54 -1.39 10.38
CA VAL A 212 13.15 -1.74 9.00
C VAL A 212 13.21 -3.26 8.79
N GLY A 213 14.29 -3.90 9.25
CA GLY A 213 14.44 -5.35 9.15
C GLY A 213 13.41 -6.14 9.96
N ALA A 214 13.07 -5.67 11.17
CA ALA A 214 12.04 -6.31 12.00
C ALA A 214 10.65 -6.21 11.37
N THR A 215 10.27 -5.04 10.84
CA THR A 215 8.97 -4.86 10.20
C THR A 215 8.87 -5.59 8.86
N ALA A 216 9.92 -5.57 8.04
CA ALA A 216 9.99 -6.38 6.82
C ALA A 216 9.96 -7.88 7.15
N GLY A 217 10.72 -8.32 8.17
CA GLY A 217 10.74 -9.70 8.63
C GLY A 217 9.38 -10.18 9.13
N THR A 218 8.69 -9.39 9.95
CA THR A 218 7.34 -9.73 10.44
C THR A 218 6.32 -9.81 9.30
N TYR A 219 6.40 -8.92 8.32
CA TYR A 219 5.55 -8.95 7.13
C TYR A 219 5.81 -10.20 6.28
N LEU A 220 7.07 -10.54 6.02
CA LEU A 220 7.45 -11.75 5.28
C LEU A 220 7.04 -13.02 6.01
N VAL A 221 7.27 -13.09 7.32
CA VAL A 221 6.83 -14.22 8.17
C VAL A 221 5.31 -14.35 8.12
N ALA A 222 4.57 -13.25 8.23
CA ALA A 222 3.11 -13.26 8.08
C ALA A 222 2.68 -13.77 6.69
N THR A 223 3.38 -13.37 5.64
CA THR A 223 3.11 -13.82 4.26
C THR A 223 3.37 -15.33 4.09
N LEU A 224 4.32 -15.90 4.84
CA LEU A 224 4.64 -17.33 4.75
C LEU A 224 3.73 -18.21 5.62
N ILE A 225 3.41 -17.75 6.83
CA ILE A 225 2.70 -18.56 7.84
C ILE A 225 1.18 -18.47 7.70
N LEU A 226 0.65 -17.28 7.36
CA LEU A 226 -0.79 -17.09 7.29
C LEU A 226 -1.43 -17.85 6.12
N PRO A 227 -2.68 -18.30 6.27
CA PRO A 227 -3.43 -18.89 5.16
C PRO A 227 -3.59 -17.88 4.02
N PRO A 228 -3.72 -18.33 2.76
CA PRO A 228 -3.73 -17.47 1.58
C PRO A 228 -4.62 -16.22 1.67
N PRO A 229 -5.88 -16.28 2.14
CA PRO A 229 -6.74 -15.10 2.21
C PRO A 229 -6.26 -14.03 3.22
N LEU A 230 -5.49 -14.41 4.23
CA LEU A 230 -5.02 -13.50 5.27
C LEU A 230 -3.60 -12.98 5.03
N ARG A 231 -2.92 -13.43 3.98
CA ARG A 231 -1.57 -12.95 3.64
C ARG A 231 -1.60 -11.47 3.28
N PRO A 232 -0.71 -10.64 3.86
CA PRO A 232 -0.68 -9.20 3.59
C PRO A 232 -0.57 -8.86 2.10
N GLY A 233 0.24 -9.59 1.33
CA GLY A 233 0.35 -9.41 -0.12
C GLY A 233 -0.96 -9.69 -0.87
N ASN A 234 -1.70 -10.71 -0.47
CA ASN A 234 -2.99 -11.05 -1.07
C ASN A 234 -4.11 -10.07 -0.69
N LEU A 235 -4.03 -9.48 0.51
CA LEU A 235 -4.95 -8.39 0.89
C LEU A 235 -4.76 -7.16 0.00
N LEU A 236 -3.53 -6.92 -0.46
CA LEU A 236 -3.19 -5.81 -1.35
C LEU A 236 -3.52 -6.11 -2.82
N LEU A 237 -3.24 -7.34 -3.26
CA LEU A 237 -3.51 -7.83 -4.61
C LEU A 237 -4.41 -9.07 -4.53
N PRO A 238 -5.72 -8.93 -4.32
CA PRO A 238 -6.61 -10.08 -4.42
C PRO A 238 -6.57 -10.65 -5.82
N THR A 239 -6.07 -11.86 -5.93
CA THR A 239 -6.14 -12.65 -7.15
C THR A 239 -7.57 -13.14 -7.34
N PHE A 240 -8.02 -13.31 -8.56
CA PHE A 240 -9.36 -13.83 -8.90
C PHE A 240 -9.67 -15.22 -8.30
N PHE A 241 -8.67 -15.90 -7.75
CA PHE A 241 -8.75 -17.29 -7.28
C PHE A 241 -8.61 -17.44 -5.77
N LEU A 242 -8.75 -16.36 -4.99
CA LEU A 242 -8.69 -16.44 -3.53
C LEU A 242 -10.07 -16.70 -2.95
N ASP A 243 -10.46 -17.96 -2.97
CA ASP A 243 -11.63 -18.43 -2.21
C ASP A 243 -11.45 -18.11 -0.73
N GLY A 244 -12.45 -17.43 -0.14
CA GLY A 244 -12.54 -17.23 1.29
C GLY A 244 -12.05 -15.89 1.85
N LEU A 245 -11.77 -14.88 1.02
CA LEU A 245 -11.56 -13.52 1.50
C LEU A 245 -12.89 -12.80 1.70
N ASP A 246 -13.27 -12.60 2.96
CA ASP A 246 -14.49 -11.89 3.34
C ASP A 246 -14.25 -10.37 3.43
N LEU A 247 -15.26 -9.57 3.08
CA LEU A 247 -15.22 -8.12 3.23
C LEU A 247 -14.86 -7.69 4.66
N ALA A 248 -15.39 -8.46 5.65
CA ALA A 248 -15.07 -8.24 7.06
C ALA A 248 -13.58 -8.43 7.38
N GLN A 249 -12.93 -9.40 6.78
CA GLN A 249 -11.48 -9.64 6.94
C GLN A 249 -10.67 -8.55 6.23
N TRP A 250 -11.07 -8.19 5.01
CA TRP A 250 -10.38 -7.18 4.21
C TRP A 250 -10.33 -5.81 4.91
N ILE A 251 -11.45 -5.37 5.49
CA ILE A 251 -11.52 -4.11 6.25
C ILE A 251 -11.04 -4.31 7.69
N GLY A 252 -11.37 -5.44 8.31
CA GLY A 252 -11.12 -5.72 9.72
C GLY A 252 -9.63 -5.79 10.07
N ILE A 253 -8.81 -6.44 9.23
CA ILE A 253 -7.38 -6.62 9.52
C ILE A 253 -6.65 -5.27 9.64
N PRO A 254 -6.71 -4.35 8.67
CA PRO A 254 -6.07 -3.05 8.82
C PRO A 254 -6.65 -2.23 9.97
N LEU A 255 -7.94 -2.34 10.27
CA LEU A 255 -8.55 -1.65 11.41
C LEU A 255 -8.03 -2.18 12.75
N VAL A 256 -7.86 -3.49 12.90
CA VAL A 256 -7.27 -4.10 14.11
C VAL A 256 -5.81 -3.67 14.28
N ILE A 257 -5.01 -3.69 13.21
CA ILE A 257 -3.61 -3.23 13.24
C ILE A 257 -3.55 -1.75 13.65
N LEU A 258 -4.42 -0.92 13.08
CA LEU A 258 -4.50 0.51 13.43
C LEU A 258 -4.92 0.71 14.88
N ALA A 259 -5.95 0.02 15.35
CA ALA A 259 -6.43 0.11 16.75
C ALA A 259 -5.34 -0.31 17.73
N CYS A 260 -4.68 -1.44 17.51
CA CYS A 260 -3.56 -1.90 18.33
C CYS A 260 -2.40 -0.88 18.33
N SER A 261 -2.07 -0.31 17.17
CA SER A 261 -1.03 0.70 17.03
C SER A 261 -1.38 1.98 17.78
N MET A 262 -2.63 2.43 17.69
CA MET A 262 -3.09 3.62 18.42
C MET A 262 -3.13 3.40 19.94
N CYS A 263 -3.58 2.24 20.40
CA CYS A 263 -3.52 1.87 21.82
C CYS A 263 -2.08 1.86 22.35
N ALA A 264 -1.16 1.25 21.60
CA ALA A 264 0.27 1.22 21.96
C ALA A 264 0.89 2.63 21.95
N LEU A 265 0.49 3.49 21.00
CA LEU A 265 0.91 4.90 20.97
C LEU A 265 0.41 5.67 22.19
N ILE A 266 -0.86 5.53 22.57
CA ILE A 266 -1.45 6.18 23.74
C ILE A 266 -0.75 5.70 25.02
N TYR A 267 -0.51 4.39 25.13
CA TYR A 267 0.22 3.82 26.24
C TYR A 267 1.65 4.36 26.34
N ALA A 268 2.36 4.44 25.22
CA ALA A 268 3.69 5.02 25.14
C ALA A 268 3.68 6.51 25.54
N MET A 269 2.71 7.30 25.10
CA MET A 269 2.57 8.72 25.48
C MET A 269 2.42 8.92 26.98
N ARG A 270 1.70 8.05 27.67
CA ARG A 270 1.54 8.11 29.13
C ARG A 270 2.81 7.76 29.93
N ARG A 271 3.73 6.99 29.30
CA ARG A 271 5.01 6.58 29.92
C ARG A 271 6.22 7.38 29.43
N LEU A 272 6.07 8.21 28.40
CA LEU A 272 7.18 8.91 27.75
C LEU A 272 7.82 10.00 28.63
N ASP A 273 7.14 10.49 29.69
CA ASP A 273 7.78 11.32 30.73
C ASP A 273 8.93 10.61 31.45
N VAL A 274 9.01 9.27 31.33
CA VAL A 274 10.08 8.41 31.87
C VAL A 274 11.10 8.01 30.77
N LEU A 275 10.80 8.26 29.48
CA LEU A 275 11.54 7.71 28.35
C LEU A 275 12.35 8.74 27.53
N LEU A 276 12.18 10.04 27.82
CA LEU A 276 12.97 11.18 27.34
C LEU A 276 13.96 11.63 28.39
#